data_2689a7767b9744883e66bab6e1d18a13
#
_entry.id   2689a7767b9744883e66bab6e1d18a13
#
_cell.length_a   1.000
_cell.length_b   1.000
_cell.length_c   1.000
_cell.angle_alpha   90.00
_cell.angle_beta   90.00
_cell.angle_gamma   90.00
#
_symmetry.space_group_name_H-M   'P 1'
#
loop_
_entity.id
_entity.type
_entity.pdbx_description
1 polymer ?
#
loop_
_entity_poly.entity_id
_entity_poly.type
_entity_poly.pdbx_seq_one_letter_code
_entity_poly.pdbx_strand_id
1 'polypeptide(L)'
;MMTNMKRIVITGPTGAIGIAIIEQMIKRGIEVLAICNPLSKRSYRLPESSLIKIIRCDLNDLNKLNLKNNQPYDVFYHLGWKGTVGEERNNTFLQNKNVENALDAVDLAKKLGCHTFIGVGSQAEYGKAETNLKADTATNPQTGYGMAKLCAGMLTRLRCEQIGIRHIWVRVLSVYGPYDNENSMVMSII
;
A
#
# COMPACT_ATOMS: atom_id res chain seq x y z
N MET A 1 -18.02 12.96 -12.30
CA MET A 1 -17.66 12.05 -13.41
C MET A 1 -16.84 10.92 -12.82
N MET A 2 -17.30 9.67 -12.88
CA MET A 2 -16.44 8.51 -12.62
C MET A 2 -15.44 8.46 -13.77
N THR A 3 -14.19 8.81 -13.52
CA THR A 3 -13.09 8.57 -14.45
C THR A 3 -13.06 7.07 -14.73
N ASN A 4 -13.12 6.70 -16.00
CA ASN A 4 -13.11 5.30 -16.45
C ASN A 4 -11.70 4.72 -16.20
N MET A 5 -11.42 4.32 -14.94
CA MET A 5 -10.15 3.73 -14.53
C MET A 5 -9.92 2.44 -15.33
N LYS A 6 -8.79 2.36 -16.02
CA LYS A 6 -8.43 1.23 -16.89
C LYS A 6 -7.21 0.48 -16.43
N ARG A 7 -6.28 1.16 -15.72
CA ARG A 7 -4.96 0.61 -15.39
C ARG A 7 -4.50 1.05 -14.01
N ILE A 8 -4.07 0.13 -13.19
CA ILE A 8 -3.54 0.43 -11.85
C ILE A 8 -2.14 -0.14 -11.63
N VAL A 9 -1.43 0.45 -10.69
CA VAL A 9 -0.19 -0.08 -10.12
C VAL A 9 -0.43 -0.45 -8.66
N ILE A 10 0.15 -1.55 -8.20
CA ILE A 10 0.02 -1.97 -6.80
C ILE A 10 1.34 -2.51 -6.26
N THR A 11 1.78 -2.02 -5.10
CA THR A 11 2.82 -2.63 -4.26
C THR A 11 2.18 -3.44 -3.14
N GLY A 12 2.86 -4.48 -2.64
CA GLY A 12 2.30 -5.39 -1.65
C GLY A 12 1.13 -6.27 -2.18
N PRO A 13 1.17 -6.70 -3.45
CA PRO A 13 0.05 -7.36 -4.14
C PRO A 13 -0.29 -8.75 -3.58
N THR A 14 0.62 -9.38 -2.81
CA THR A 14 0.46 -10.75 -2.27
C THR A 14 -0.11 -10.79 -0.85
N GLY A 15 -0.41 -9.63 -0.25
CA GLY A 15 -1.11 -9.52 1.03
C GLY A 15 -2.62 -9.69 0.87
N ALA A 16 -3.36 -9.97 1.95
CA ALA A 16 -4.81 -10.17 1.92
C ALA A 16 -5.56 -9.03 1.21
N ILE A 17 -5.29 -7.78 1.57
CA ILE A 17 -5.89 -6.60 0.93
C ILE A 17 -5.46 -6.49 -0.53
N GLY A 18 -4.18 -6.75 -0.83
CA GLY A 18 -3.65 -6.68 -2.19
C GLY A 18 -4.33 -7.64 -3.14
N ILE A 19 -4.49 -8.90 -2.73
CA ILE A 19 -5.21 -9.92 -3.51
C ILE A 19 -6.66 -9.50 -3.75
N ALA A 20 -7.38 -9.08 -2.70
CA ALA A 20 -8.78 -8.68 -2.81
C ALA A 20 -8.96 -7.49 -3.80
N ILE A 21 -8.05 -6.51 -3.78
CA ILE A 21 -8.07 -5.41 -4.75
C ILE A 21 -7.84 -5.95 -6.16
N ILE A 22 -6.82 -6.79 -6.37
CA ILE A 22 -6.49 -7.34 -7.70
C ILE A 22 -7.66 -8.13 -8.27
N GLU A 23 -8.28 -9.02 -7.49
CA GLU A 23 -9.45 -9.78 -7.92
C GLU A 23 -10.60 -8.88 -8.37
N GLN A 24 -10.87 -7.79 -7.62
CA GLN A 24 -11.90 -6.82 -7.99
C GLN A 24 -11.54 -6.02 -9.26
N MET A 25 -10.26 -5.71 -9.46
CA MET A 25 -9.80 -5.04 -10.68
C MET A 25 -9.96 -5.93 -11.91
N ILE A 26 -9.56 -7.21 -11.82
CA ILE A 26 -9.72 -8.19 -12.90
C ILE A 26 -11.20 -8.37 -13.27
N LYS A 27 -12.09 -8.54 -12.27
CA LYS A 27 -13.54 -8.66 -12.50
C LYS A 27 -14.13 -7.46 -13.25
N ARG A 28 -13.48 -6.30 -13.16
CA ARG A 28 -13.88 -5.06 -13.86
C ARG A 28 -13.14 -4.82 -15.16
N GLY A 29 -12.31 -5.76 -15.62
CA GLY A 29 -11.51 -5.61 -16.84
C GLY A 29 -10.38 -4.58 -16.73
N ILE A 30 -9.88 -4.29 -15.51
CA ILE A 30 -8.85 -3.30 -15.25
C ILE A 30 -7.49 -3.98 -15.24
N GLU A 31 -6.53 -3.44 -15.99
CA GLU A 31 -5.15 -3.91 -16.01
C GLU A 31 -4.41 -3.60 -14.72
N VAL A 32 -3.62 -4.54 -14.23
CA VAL A 32 -2.87 -4.44 -12.98
C VAL A 32 -1.38 -4.62 -13.22
N LEU A 33 -0.57 -3.63 -12.86
CA LEU A 33 0.86 -3.77 -12.69
C LEU A 33 1.16 -4.11 -11.22
N ALA A 34 1.48 -5.37 -10.95
CA ALA A 34 1.79 -5.87 -9.61
C ALA A 34 3.29 -5.82 -9.35
N ILE A 35 3.75 -4.95 -8.45
CA ILE A 35 5.15 -4.85 -8.02
C ILE A 35 5.34 -5.75 -6.81
N CYS A 36 6.00 -6.89 -7.01
CA CYS A 36 6.23 -7.93 -6.02
C CYS A 36 7.66 -7.89 -5.50
N ASN A 37 7.83 -8.10 -4.19
CA ASN A 37 9.16 -8.37 -3.64
C ASN A 37 9.77 -9.62 -4.30
N PRO A 38 11.02 -9.57 -4.80
CA PRO A 38 11.67 -10.71 -5.44
C PRO A 38 11.73 -11.96 -4.57
N LEU A 39 11.84 -11.77 -3.24
CA LEU A 39 11.93 -12.84 -2.25
C LEU A 39 10.57 -13.31 -1.72
N SER A 40 9.46 -12.78 -2.26
CA SER A 40 8.13 -13.17 -1.78
C SER A 40 7.80 -14.61 -2.14
N LYS A 41 7.64 -15.45 -1.11
CA LYS A 41 7.16 -16.83 -1.24
C LYS A 41 5.64 -16.91 -1.50
N ARG A 42 4.92 -15.79 -1.45
CA ARG A 42 3.44 -15.73 -1.58
C ARG A 42 2.96 -15.37 -2.99
N SER A 43 3.85 -15.35 -3.97
CA SER A 43 3.48 -14.97 -5.35
C SER A 43 2.47 -15.92 -6.00
N TYR A 44 2.39 -17.17 -5.54
CA TYR A 44 1.39 -18.15 -5.97
C TYR A 44 -0.06 -17.75 -5.64
N ARG A 45 -0.25 -16.74 -4.77
CA ARG A 45 -1.58 -16.23 -4.42
C ARG A 45 -2.17 -15.30 -5.49
N LEU A 46 -1.32 -14.79 -6.38
CA LEU A 46 -1.79 -13.92 -7.44
C LEU A 46 -2.61 -14.72 -8.45
N PRO A 47 -3.82 -14.24 -8.81
CA PRO A 47 -4.65 -14.94 -9.78
C PRO A 47 -3.99 -14.93 -11.17
N GLU A 48 -4.16 -16.02 -11.92
CA GLU A 48 -3.75 -16.12 -13.30
C GLU A 48 -4.71 -15.31 -14.18
N SER A 49 -4.18 -14.28 -14.85
CA SER A 49 -4.97 -13.42 -15.74
C SER A 49 -4.07 -12.66 -16.71
N SER A 50 -4.51 -12.51 -17.95
CA SER A 50 -3.84 -11.65 -18.95
C SER A 50 -3.86 -10.16 -18.58
N LEU A 51 -4.71 -9.76 -17.63
CA LEU A 51 -4.79 -8.39 -17.11
C LEU A 51 -3.72 -8.08 -16.07
N ILE A 52 -2.95 -9.07 -15.60
CA ILE A 52 -1.90 -8.86 -14.59
C ILE A 52 -0.53 -8.91 -15.24
N LYS A 53 0.24 -7.84 -15.05
CA LYS A 53 1.69 -7.82 -15.30
C LYS A 53 2.43 -7.80 -13.98
N ILE A 54 3.31 -8.77 -13.76
CA ILE A 54 4.11 -8.87 -12.53
C ILE A 54 5.51 -8.34 -12.80
N ILE A 55 5.98 -7.44 -11.91
CA ILE A 55 7.37 -6.98 -11.86
C ILE A 55 7.96 -7.37 -10.52
N ARG A 56 9.20 -7.87 -10.54
CA ARG A 56 9.98 -8.18 -9.34
C ARG A 56 10.85 -7.00 -8.96
N CYS A 57 10.50 -6.33 -7.84
CA CYS A 57 11.25 -5.20 -7.30
C CYS A 57 11.08 -5.13 -5.78
N ASP A 58 12.18 -4.91 -5.07
CA ASP A 58 12.14 -4.58 -3.65
C ASP A 58 11.64 -3.13 -3.47
N LEU A 59 10.97 -2.85 -2.36
CA LEU A 59 10.51 -1.48 -2.06
C LEU A 59 11.67 -0.48 -1.99
N ASN A 60 12.85 -0.92 -1.57
CA ASN A 60 14.04 -0.08 -1.47
C ASN A 60 14.62 0.33 -2.84
N ASP A 61 14.13 -0.26 -3.93
CA ASP A 61 14.60 -0.03 -5.29
C ASP A 61 13.54 0.59 -6.20
N LEU A 62 12.40 1.05 -5.63
CA LEU A 62 11.32 1.66 -6.42
C LEU A 62 11.80 2.88 -7.23
N ASN A 63 12.70 3.68 -6.66
CA ASN A 63 13.28 4.85 -7.33
C ASN A 63 14.16 4.50 -8.53
N LYS A 64 14.70 3.27 -8.58
CA LYS A 64 15.54 2.75 -9.69
C LYS A 64 14.69 2.15 -10.83
N LEU A 65 13.39 1.90 -10.59
CA LEU A 65 12.52 1.35 -11.62
C LEU A 65 12.38 2.34 -12.79
N ASN A 66 12.78 1.85 -13.96
CA ASN A 66 12.58 2.55 -15.22
C ASN A 66 11.73 1.67 -16.14
N LEU A 67 10.43 1.88 -16.08
CA LEU A 67 9.46 1.12 -16.87
C LEU A 67 9.12 1.91 -18.13
N LYS A 68 9.48 1.35 -19.28
CA LYS A 68 8.96 1.86 -20.57
C LYS A 68 7.45 1.61 -20.57
N ASN A 69 6.68 2.68 -20.57
CA ASN A 69 5.23 2.62 -20.51
C ASN A 69 4.65 3.41 -21.70
N ASN A 70 3.93 2.72 -22.57
CA ASN A 70 3.33 3.34 -23.75
C ASN A 70 2.01 4.06 -23.44
N GLN A 71 1.41 3.78 -22.28
CA GLN A 71 0.17 4.39 -21.82
C GLN A 71 0.24 4.61 -20.30
N PRO A 72 -0.30 5.73 -19.79
CA PRO A 72 -0.29 6.03 -18.36
C PRO A 72 -1.11 5.02 -17.56
N TYR A 73 -0.77 4.86 -16.28
CA TYR A 73 -1.62 4.25 -15.29
C TYR A 73 -2.49 5.32 -14.62
N ASP A 74 -3.64 4.91 -14.10
CA ASP A 74 -4.60 5.85 -13.50
C ASP A 74 -4.35 6.04 -12.01
N VAL A 75 -4.16 4.92 -11.29
CA VAL A 75 -4.08 4.89 -9.83
C VAL A 75 -2.90 4.05 -9.37
N PHE A 76 -2.18 4.54 -8.36
CA PHE A 76 -1.14 3.79 -7.67
C PHE A 76 -1.61 3.41 -6.26
N TYR A 77 -1.68 2.11 -5.97
CA TYR A 77 -1.96 1.56 -4.63
C TYR A 77 -0.67 1.18 -3.94
N HIS A 78 -0.32 1.85 -2.84
CA HIS A 78 0.85 1.54 -2.04
C HIS A 78 0.47 0.79 -0.77
N LEU A 79 0.52 -0.56 -0.81
CA LEU A 79 0.25 -1.44 0.32
C LEU A 79 1.51 -2.09 0.89
N GLY A 80 2.62 -2.05 0.14
CA GLY A 80 3.88 -2.65 0.56
C GLY A 80 4.44 -1.97 1.81
N TRP A 81 4.80 -2.77 2.84
CA TRP A 81 5.40 -2.31 4.09
C TRP A 81 6.16 -3.45 4.75
N LYS A 82 7.33 -3.19 5.32
CA LYS A 82 8.13 -4.18 6.04
C LYS A 82 7.95 -4.01 7.56
N GLY A 83 8.05 -5.11 8.33
CA GLY A 83 8.00 -5.04 9.79
C GLY A 83 6.65 -4.60 10.35
N THR A 84 5.55 -5.24 9.91
CA THR A 84 4.19 -4.94 10.39
C THR A 84 3.84 -5.66 11.69
N VAL A 85 4.61 -6.70 12.05
CA VAL A 85 4.39 -7.58 13.21
C VAL A 85 5.71 -7.88 13.95
N GLY A 86 5.61 -8.39 15.16
CA GLY A 86 6.77 -8.78 15.97
C GLY A 86 7.68 -7.61 16.33
N GLU A 87 8.95 -7.92 16.61
CA GLU A 87 9.95 -6.93 17.03
C GLU A 87 10.27 -5.87 15.99
N GLU A 88 10.21 -6.24 14.71
CA GLU A 88 10.44 -5.31 13.59
C GLU A 88 9.45 -4.14 13.58
N ARG A 89 8.30 -4.30 14.23
CA ARG A 89 7.29 -3.23 14.37
C ARG A 89 7.84 -2.00 15.10
N ASN A 90 8.83 -2.18 15.97
CA ASN A 90 9.49 -1.10 16.70
C ASN A 90 10.95 -0.87 16.25
N ASN A 91 11.42 -1.53 15.20
CA ASN A 91 12.72 -1.22 14.62
C ASN A 91 12.66 0.13 13.89
N THR A 92 13.17 1.16 14.55
CA THR A 92 13.06 2.56 14.08
C THR A 92 13.71 2.78 12.72
N PHE A 93 14.85 2.16 12.44
CA PHE A 93 15.52 2.29 11.14
C PHE A 93 14.73 1.63 10.02
N LEU A 94 14.20 0.42 10.25
CA LEU A 94 13.32 -0.25 9.29
C LEU A 94 12.06 0.56 9.03
N GLN A 95 11.44 1.09 10.08
CA GLN A 95 10.21 1.86 9.95
C GLN A 95 10.46 3.20 9.25
N ASN A 96 11.57 3.89 9.51
CA ASN A 96 11.97 5.09 8.77
C ASN A 96 12.20 4.77 7.27
N LYS A 97 12.85 3.64 6.96
CA LYS A 97 13.06 3.22 5.57
C LYS A 97 11.75 2.98 4.81
N ASN A 98 10.71 2.50 5.49
CA ASN A 98 9.38 2.39 4.88
C ASN A 98 8.79 3.77 4.52
N VAL A 99 9.07 4.82 5.30
CA VAL A 99 8.64 6.19 4.97
C VAL A 99 9.31 6.67 3.68
N GLU A 100 10.62 6.47 3.55
CA GLU A 100 11.36 6.78 2.32
C GLU A 100 10.79 6.01 1.12
N ASN A 101 10.55 4.71 1.28
CA ASN A 101 9.96 3.87 0.22
C ASN A 101 8.55 4.34 -0.19
N ALA A 102 7.78 4.90 0.73
CA ALA A 102 6.47 5.46 0.41
C ALA A 102 6.59 6.75 -0.43
N LEU A 103 7.61 7.58 -0.16
CA LEU A 103 7.92 8.76 -1.00
C LEU A 103 8.39 8.33 -2.40
N ASP A 104 9.29 7.33 -2.48
CA ASP A 104 9.73 6.76 -3.77
C ASP A 104 8.55 6.20 -4.58
N ALA A 105 7.55 5.60 -3.90
CA ALA A 105 6.33 5.13 -4.54
C ALA A 105 5.48 6.28 -5.11
N VAL A 106 5.42 7.45 -4.45
CA VAL A 106 4.75 8.64 -4.97
C VAL A 106 5.45 9.15 -6.23
N ASP A 107 6.78 9.21 -6.21
CA ASP A 107 7.55 9.65 -7.37
C ASP A 107 7.44 8.66 -8.55
N LEU A 108 7.42 7.36 -8.26
CA LEU A 108 7.15 6.33 -9.27
C LEU A 108 5.73 6.45 -9.85
N ALA A 109 4.73 6.74 -9.02
CA ALA A 109 3.37 6.99 -9.48
C ALA A 109 3.32 8.13 -10.51
N LYS A 110 4.04 9.22 -10.25
CA LYS A 110 4.17 10.35 -11.20
C LYS A 110 4.83 9.92 -12.51
N LYS A 111 5.96 9.20 -12.42
CA LYS A 111 6.69 8.68 -13.60
C LYS A 111 5.81 7.77 -14.47
N LEU A 112 4.90 7.00 -13.84
CA LEU A 112 3.98 6.10 -14.54
C LEU A 112 2.71 6.79 -15.04
N GLY A 113 2.55 8.09 -14.79
CA GLY A 113 1.41 8.89 -15.25
C GLY A 113 0.17 8.79 -14.38
N CYS A 114 0.27 8.21 -13.17
CA CYS A 114 -0.88 8.13 -12.26
C CYS A 114 -1.34 9.53 -11.83
N HIS A 115 -2.64 9.74 -11.84
CA HIS A 115 -3.25 10.97 -11.32
C HIS A 115 -3.71 10.85 -9.85
N THR A 116 -3.71 9.63 -9.30
CA THR A 116 -4.10 9.35 -7.92
C THR A 116 -3.13 8.37 -7.26
N PHE A 117 -2.69 8.71 -6.06
CA PHE A 117 -1.93 7.85 -5.16
C PHE A 117 -2.80 7.47 -3.96
N ILE A 118 -2.93 6.18 -3.69
CA ILE A 118 -3.66 5.63 -2.54
C ILE A 118 -2.65 4.91 -1.66
N GLY A 119 -2.34 5.51 -0.50
CA GLY A 119 -1.51 4.90 0.52
C GLY A 119 -2.35 4.23 1.60
N VAL A 120 -1.83 3.13 2.17
CA VAL A 120 -2.50 2.39 3.23
C VAL A 120 -1.84 2.65 4.58
N GLY A 121 -2.57 3.38 5.40
CA GLY A 121 -2.31 3.63 6.81
C GLY A 121 -2.81 2.51 7.71
N SER A 122 -2.90 2.79 9.01
CA SER A 122 -3.26 1.80 10.02
C SER A 122 -4.00 2.46 11.19
N GLN A 123 -4.84 1.68 11.88
CA GLN A 123 -5.38 2.07 13.19
C GLN A 123 -4.27 2.41 14.21
N ALA A 124 -3.06 1.85 14.04
CA ALA A 124 -1.92 2.15 14.92
C ALA A 124 -1.50 3.63 14.92
N GLU A 125 -1.93 4.41 13.93
CA GLU A 125 -1.73 5.86 13.87
C GLU A 125 -2.53 6.61 14.95
N TYR A 126 -3.69 6.07 15.33
CA TYR A 126 -4.51 6.65 16.40
C TYR A 126 -3.96 6.34 17.81
N GLY A 127 -3.20 5.23 17.94
CA GLY A 127 -2.78 4.74 19.26
C GLY A 127 -3.96 4.17 20.05
N LYS A 128 -3.87 4.26 21.37
CA LYS A 128 -4.97 3.85 22.28
C LYS A 128 -6.05 4.94 22.27
N ALA A 129 -7.26 4.57 21.90
CA ALA A 129 -8.42 5.44 21.91
C ALA A 129 -9.48 4.94 22.90
N GLU A 130 -10.10 5.87 23.63
CA GLU A 130 -11.18 5.59 24.59
C GLU A 130 -12.57 5.67 23.95
N THR A 131 -12.66 6.17 22.73
CA THR A 131 -13.91 6.38 21.98
C THR A 131 -13.84 5.74 20.61
N ASN A 132 -14.96 5.63 19.94
CA ASN A 132 -15.03 5.14 18.56
C ASN A 132 -14.18 6.00 17.63
N LEU A 133 -13.35 5.35 16.82
CA LEU A 133 -12.47 6.02 15.87
C LEU A 133 -13.29 6.66 14.73
N LYS A 134 -12.95 7.90 14.39
CA LYS A 134 -13.44 8.65 13.25
C LYS A 134 -12.27 9.14 12.41
N ALA A 135 -12.53 9.62 11.21
CA ALA A 135 -11.49 10.12 10.31
C ALA A 135 -10.70 11.31 10.90
N ASP A 136 -11.36 12.13 11.71
CA ASP A 136 -10.83 13.31 12.39
C ASP A 136 -10.36 13.05 13.85
N THR A 137 -10.42 11.79 14.32
CA THR A 137 -9.87 11.43 15.63
C THR A 137 -8.38 11.78 15.67
N ALA A 138 -7.97 12.45 16.74
CA ALA A 138 -6.56 12.83 16.96
C ALA A 138 -5.65 11.59 16.96
N THR A 139 -4.51 11.72 16.29
CA THR A 139 -3.51 10.65 16.20
C THR A 139 -2.52 10.74 17.35
N ASN A 140 -2.24 9.60 18.00
CA ASN A 140 -1.25 9.47 19.08
C ASN A 140 -0.58 8.09 19.03
N PRO A 141 0.22 7.79 17.99
CA PRO A 141 0.80 6.47 17.79
C PRO A 141 1.76 6.09 18.91
N GLN A 142 1.67 4.83 19.37
CA GLN A 142 2.46 4.29 20.49
C GLN A 142 3.57 3.33 20.03
N THR A 143 3.66 3.03 18.74
CA THR A 143 4.65 2.09 18.18
C THR A 143 5.43 2.76 17.04
N GLY A 144 6.67 2.31 16.81
CA GLY A 144 7.48 2.77 15.67
C GLY A 144 6.74 2.62 14.34
N TYR A 145 6.02 1.51 14.16
CA TYR A 145 5.16 1.27 13.01
C TYR A 145 4.04 2.34 12.86
N GLY A 146 3.31 2.63 13.94
CA GLY A 146 2.25 3.64 13.93
C GLY A 146 2.78 5.05 13.64
N MET A 147 3.91 5.41 14.27
CA MET A 147 4.61 6.68 14.03
C MET A 147 5.04 6.81 12.57
N ALA A 148 5.65 5.76 12.00
CA ALA A 148 6.10 5.76 10.63
C ALA A 148 4.94 5.80 9.63
N LYS A 149 3.83 5.09 9.90
CA LYS A 149 2.61 5.17 9.08
C LYS A 149 2.02 6.57 9.07
N LEU A 150 1.91 7.20 10.23
CA LEU A 150 1.43 8.59 10.31
C LEU A 150 2.37 9.54 9.55
N CYS A 151 3.68 9.44 9.77
CA CYS A 151 4.69 10.23 9.08
C CYS A 151 4.59 10.05 7.55
N ALA A 152 4.51 8.80 7.07
CA ALA A 152 4.36 8.51 5.66
C ALA A 152 3.08 9.12 5.08
N GLY A 153 1.94 9.03 5.80
CA GLY A 153 0.69 9.65 5.36
C GLY A 153 0.80 11.16 5.18
N MET A 154 1.48 11.83 6.11
CA MET A 154 1.68 13.29 6.07
C MET A 154 2.66 13.70 4.96
N LEU A 155 3.81 13.02 4.85
CA LEU A 155 4.84 13.37 3.87
C LEU A 155 4.42 13.01 2.44
N THR A 156 3.78 11.87 2.23
CA THR A 156 3.27 11.51 0.89
C THR A 156 2.15 12.45 0.44
N ARG A 157 1.31 12.95 1.36
CA ARG A 157 0.34 14.00 1.04
C ARG A 157 1.03 15.25 0.52
N LEU A 158 1.99 15.79 1.28
CA LEU A 158 2.74 16.98 0.90
C LEU A 158 3.46 16.77 -0.45
N ARG A 159 4.09 15.58 -0.64
CA ARG A 159 4.76 15.27 -1.89
C ARG A 159 3.80 15.21 -3.08
N CYS A 160 2.63 14.58 -2.91
CA CYS A 160 1.59 14.54 -3.95
C CYS A 160 1.09 15.94 -4.32
N GLU A 161 0.91 16.84 -3.34
CA GLU A 161 0.56 18.24 -3.56
C GLU A 161 1.62 18.95 -4.42
N GLN A 162 2.91 18.79 -4.09
CA GLN A 162 4.03 19.39 -4.82
C GLN A 162 4.09 18.97 -6.29
N ILE A 163 3.73 17.73 -6.61
CA ILE A 163 3.85 17.18 -7.97
C ILE A 163 2.52 17.05 -8.71
N GLY A 164 1.42 17.53 -8.12
CA GLY A 164 0.10 17.58 -8.74
C GLY A 164 -0.56 16.20 -8.91
N ILE A 165 -0.48 15.34 -7.89
CA ILE A 165 -1.17 14.05 -7.81
C ILE A 165 -2.20 14.10 -6.68
N ARG A 166 -3.41 13.56 -6.91
CA ARG A 166 -4.40 13.40 -5.85
C ARG A 166 -3.92 12.37 -4.83
N HIS A 167 -3.94 12.73 -3.55
CA HIS A 167 -3.57 11.84 -2.45
C HIS A 167 -4.81 11.33 -1.71
N ILE A 168 -4.80 10.01 -1.41
CA ILE A 168 -5.77 9.36 -0.54
C ILE A 168 -4.99 8.50 0.45
N TRP A 169 -5.21 8.70 1.75
CA TRP A 169 -4.63 7.90 2.82
C TRP A 169 -5.73 7.14 3.56
N VAL A 170 -5.69 5.81 3.48
CA VAL A 170 -6.72 4.93 4.04
C VAL A 170 -6.20 4.31 5.32
N ARG A 171 -6.65 4.76 6.48
CA ARG A 171 -6.34 4.12 7.76
C ARG A 171 -7.18 2.85 7.90
N VAL A 172 -6.56 1.71 7.63
CA VAL A 172 -7.20 0.41 7.75
C VAL A 172 -7.30 0.03 9.22
N LEU A 173 -8.50 -0.35 9.63
CA LEU A 173 -8.79 -0.88 10.95
C LEU A 173 -8.63 -2.41 10.96
N SER A 174 -9.43 -3.13 11.75
CA SER A 174 -9.41 -4.60 11.78
C SER A 174 -10.03 -5.18 10.52
N VAL A 175 -9.19 -5.62 9.59
CA VAL A 175 -9.60 -6.30 8.35
C VAL A 175 -9.20 -7.77 8.47
N TYR A 176 -10.09 -8.65 8.09
CA TYR A 176 -9.87 -10.10 8.05
C TYR A 176 -10.43 -10.68 6.74
N GLY A 177 -9.99 -11.87 6.38
CA GLY A 177 -10.44 -12.56 5.18
C GLY A 177 -9.42 -13.56 4.64
N PRO A 178 -9.64 -14.09 3.43
CA PRO A 178 -8.71 -15.01 2.79
C PRO A 178 -7.28 -14.45 2.78
N TYR A 179 -6.31 -15.33 3.08
CA TYR A 179 -4.88 -14.98 3.15
C TYR A 179 -4.47 -14.02 4.29
N ASP A 180 -5.33 -13.77 5.27
CA ASP A 180 -4.93 -13.06 6.48
C ASP A 180 -3.92 -13.88 7.30
N ASN A 181 -3.26 -13.23 8.26
CA ASN A 181 -2.33 -13.89 9.16
C ASN A 181 -3.10 -14.81 10.12
N GLU A 182 -2.73 -16.10 10.17
CA GLU A 182 -3.33 -17.10 11.06
C GLU A 182 -3.28 -16.68 12.54
N ASN A 183 -2.30 -15.85 12.92
CA ASN A 183 -2.17 -15.27 14.26
C ASN A 183 -2.90 -13.92 14.43
N SER A 184 -3.73 -13.48 13.47
CA SER A 184 -4.58 -12.31 13.69
C SER A 184 -5.67 -12.63 14.69
N MET A 185 -6.13 -11.61 15.43
CA MET A 185 -7.14 -11.79 16.48
C MET A 185 -8.39 -12.52 15.97
N VAL A 186 -8.87 -12.15 14.78
CA VAL A 186 -10.07 -12.78 14.21
C VAL A 186 -9.80 -14.22 13.78
N MET A 187 -8.66 -14.47 13.10
CA MET A 187 -8.31 -15.84 12.64
C MET A 187 -7.98 -16.80 13.78
N SER A 188 -7.60 -16.30 14.96
CA SER A 188 -7.35 -17.14 16.14
C SER A 188 -8.62 -17.53 16.92
N ILE A 189 -9.79 -16.93 16.56
CA ILE A 189 -11.08 -17.22 17.19
C ILE A 189 -11.92 -18.19 16.34
N ILE A 190 -11.65 -18.29 15.04
CA ILE A 190 -12.30 -19.19 14.08
C ILE A 190 -11.56 -20.53 14.04
#